data_9602d157f8d655366f4b7aad898e5d83
#
_entry.id   9602d157f8d655366f4b7aad898e5d83
#
_cell.length_a   1.000
_cell.length_b   1.000
_cell.length_c   1.000
_cell.angle_alpha   90.00
_cell.angle_beta   90.00
_cell.angle_gamma   90.00
#
_symmetry.space_group_name_H-M   'P 1'
#
loop_
_entity.id
_entity.type
_entity.pdbx_description
1 polymer ?
#
loop_
_entity_poly.entity_id
_entity_poly.type
_entity_poly.pdbx_seq_one_letter_code
_entity_poly.pdbx_strand_id
1 'polypeptide(L)'
;MPDDSGGRLTNVYDTAKGEGYGFFASNVTHFDVLTGLLQGSARVDADLVVQLSREEAGFFGAGDPSIGVRVFGACLEGLADRFDIEVFCNIDHLHLPEELDFLDACVASGVPASVMVDASAEPFERNVERTKHAVERVRHADDEILVEAELGRIAGVEGDTETPDDEALYTDPDDAVEFVERTGCDLLAISIGTQHGVASGRDLAARPEVALDVDRALSDAGHTIPLVVHGASGLADERIEALLDAGVCKFNKNTRYQYEFARTAADFYHDHADAIRPPEGVADDRAGLFARSDWEPDKTHFHPHVVSNAVRDRIADVMASLCRLTGSAGEAHSLDR
;
A
#
# COMPACT_ATOMS: atom_id res chain seq x y z
N MET A 1 -14.36 4.10 -12.08
CA MET A 1 -14.37 2.75 -11.44
C MET A 1 -15.78 2.18 -11.57
N PRO A 2 -16.00 0.86 -11.72
CA PRO A 2 -17.33 0.27 -11.68
C PRO A 2 -18.04 0.58 -10.35
N ASP A 3 -19.35 0.76 -10.40
CA ASP A 3 -20.20 1.15 -9.24
C ASP A 3 -20.20 0.15 -8.06
N ASP A 4 -19.52 -1.01 -8.12
CA ASP A 4 -19.49 -2.09 -7.11
C ASP A 4 -18.04 -2.55 -6.79
N SER A 5 -17.13 -1.61 -6.65
CA SER A 5 -15.72 -1.96 -6.38
C SER A 5 -15.51 -2.49 -4.96
N GLY A 6 -16.26 -2.02 -3.96
CA GLY A 6 -16.18 -2.48 -2.57
C GLY A 6 -16.76 -3.88 -2.39
N GLY A 7 -17.93 -4.16 -2.97
CA GLY A 7 -18.52 -5.50 -2.92
C GLY A 7 -17.63 -6.56 -3.58
N ARG A 8 -16.97 -6.21 -4.69
CA ARG A 8 -15.99 -7.10 -5.32
C ARG A 8 -14.74 -7.28 -4.46
N LEU A 9 -14.24 -6.23 -3.82
CA LEU A 9 -13.11 -6.33 -2.90
C LEU A 9 -13.44 -7.19 -1.67
N THR A 10 -14.68 -7.13 -1.16
CA THR A 10 -15.16 -8.03 -0.10
C THR A 10 -15.02 -9.49 -0.52
N ASN A 11 -15.51 -9.82 -1.72
CA ASN A 11 -15.42 -11.20 -2.24
C ASN A 11 -13.95 -11.66 -2.38
N VAL A 12 -13.04 -10.76 -2.80
CA VAL A 12 -11.61 -11.05 -2.91
C VAL A 12 -11.02 -11.38 -1.54
N TYR A 13 -11.33 -10.58 -0.49
CA TYR A 13 -10.84 -10.85 0.87
C TYR A 13 -11.47 -12.09 1.50
N ASP A 14 -12.77 -12.33 1.29
CA ASP A 14 -13.45 -13.52 1.79
C ASP A 14 -12.86 -14.80 1.18
N THR A 15 -12.59 -14.77 -0.13
CA THR A 15 -11.94 -15.89 -0.83
C THR A 15 -10.52 -16.09 -0.29
N ALA A 16 -9.72 -15.04 -0.18
CA ALA A 16 -8.36 -15.11 0.33
C ALA A 16 -8.31 -15.70 1.74
N LYS A 17 -9.17 -15.23 2.65
CA LYS A 17 -9.27 -15.76 4.00
C LYS A 17 -9.71 -17.21 4.03
N GLY A 18 -10.68 -17.57 3.19
CA GLY A 18 -11.23 -18.94 3.10
C GLY A 18 -10.22 -19.94 2.52
N GLU A 19 -9.36 -19.53 1.62
CA GLU A 19 -8.37 -20.38 0.92
C GLU A 19 -6.95 -20.24 1.49
N GLY A 20 -6.72 -19.33 2.44
CA GLY A 20 -5.47 -19.20 3.17
C GLY A 20 -4.35 -18.51 2.38
N TYR A 21 -4.71 -17.56 1.51
CA TYR A 21 -3.74 -16.70 0.83
C TYR A 21 -3.98 -15.21 1.18
N GLY A 22 -3.14 -14.32 0.69
CA GLY A 22 -3.29 -12.90 0.99
C GLY A 22 -2.67 -11.98 -0.08
N PHE A 23 -2.77 -10.67 0.16
CA PHE A 23 -2.34 -9.63 -0.77
C PHE A 23 -1.35 -8.66 -0.13
N PHE A 24 -0.39 -8.21 -0.90
CA PHE A 24 0.33 -6.98 -0.58
C PHE A 24 -0.45 -5.78 -1.11
N ALA A 25 -1.04 -5.00 -0.20
CA ALA A 25 -1.54 -3.68 -0.50
C ALA A 25 -0.35 -2.73 -0.66
N SER A 26 -0.23 -2.15 -1.85
CA SER A 26 1.01 -1.55 -2.35
C SER A 26 0.86 -0.05 -2.55
N ASN A 27 1.60 0.74 -1.74
CA ASN A 27 1.56 2.20 -1.87
C ASN A 27 2.20 2.67 -3.19
N VAL A 28 1.57 3.64 -3.79
CA VAL A 28 1.98 4.21 -5.08
C VAL A 28 2.52 5.62 -4.90
N THR A 29 3.84 5.74 -4.95
CA THR A 29 4.56 7.02 -4.82
C THR A 29 4.91 7.65 -6.16
N HIS A 30 4.76 6.92 -7.27
CA HIS A 30 5.11 7.38 -8.61
C HIS A 30 4.36 6.57 -9.69
N PHE A 31 4.13 7.20 -10.85
CA PHE A 31 3.46 6.55 -11.98
C PHE A 31 4.19 5.27 -12.48
N ASP A 32 5.51 5.26 -12.44
CA ASP A 32 6.28 4.06 -12.83
C ASP A 32 6.13 2.93 -11.81
N VAL A 33 5.92 3.27 -10.52
CA VAL A 33 5.59 2.27 -9.48
C VAL A 33 4.23 1.63 -9.80
N LEU A 34 3.19 2.45 -10.05
CA LEU A 34 1.86 1.94 -10.44
C LEU A 34 1.94 0.99 -11.64
N THR A 35 2.62 1.43 -12.71
CA THR A 35 2.74 0.62 -13.93
C THR A 35 3.47 -0.69 -13.66
N GLY A 36 4.55 -0.66 -12.88
CA GLY A 36 5.30 -1.86 -12.49
C GLY A 36 4.47 -2.83 -11.66
N LEU A 37 3.69 -2.33 -10.68
CA LEU A 37 2.78 -3.15 -9.86
C LEU A 37 1.73 -3.85 -10.74
N LEU A 38 1.06 -3.12 -11.63
CA LEU A 38 0.09 -3.68 -12.58
C LEU A 38 0.71 -4.77 -13.47
N GLN A 39 1.89 -4.50 -14.03
CA GLN A 39 2.62 -5.48 -14.84
C GLN A 39 3.02 -6.73 -14.05
N GLY A 40 3.46 -6.55 -12.80
CA GLY A 40 3.91 -7.63 -11.95
C GLY A 40 2.77 -8.56 -11.54
N SER A 41 1.63 -7.99 -11.10
CA SER A 41 0.43 -8.74 -10.76
C SER A 41 -0.14 -9.49 -11.97
N ALA A 42 -0.29 -8.81 -13.10
CA ALA A 42 -0.79 -9.43 -14.32
C ALA A 42 0.11 -10.56 -14.88
N ARG A 43 1.43 -10.50 -14.67
CA ARG A 43 2.36 -11.60 -15.07
C ARG A 43 2.10 -12.92 -14.36
N VAL A 44 1.43 -12.89 -13.22
CA VAL A 44 1.19 -14.05 -12.38
C VAL A 44 -0.29 -14.26 -12.10
N ASP A 45 -1.16 -13.59 -12.84
CA ASP A 45 -2.62 -13.68 -12.73
C ASP A 45 -3.08 -13.48 -11.27
N ALA A 46 -2.71 -12.33 -10.67
CA ALA A 46 -3.07 -11.95 -9.31
C ALA A 46 -3.80 -10.62 -9.28
N ASP A 47 -4.86 -10.50 -8.49
CA ASP A 47 -5.51 -9.22 -8.22
C ASP A 47 -4.59 -8.28 -7.45
N LEU A 48 -4.86 -6.99 -7.52
CA LEU A 48 -3.98 -5.96 -6.98
C LEU A 48 -4.74 -4.94 -6.12
N VAL A 49 -4.27 -4.72 -4.89
CA VAL A 49 -4.67 -3.59 -4.07
C VAL A 49 -3.56 -2.54 -4.11
N VAL A 50 -3.86 -1.36 -4.67
CA VAL A 50 -2.97 -0.20 -4.64
C VAL A 50 -3.42 0.76 -3.56
N GLN A 51 -2.47 1.47 -2.93
CA GLN A 51 -2.75 2.38 -1.83
C GLN A 51 -2.23 3.79 -2.09
N LEU A 52 -2.94 4.78 -1.54
CA LEU A 52 -2.50 6.16 -1.45
C LEU A 52 -2.64 6.66 -0.01
N SER A 53 -1.56 7.12 0.59
CA SER A 53 -1.62 8.00 1.74
C SER A 53 -2.01 9.43 1.32
N ARG A 54 -2.34 10.27 2.29
CA ARG A 54 -2.61 11.68 2.04
C ARG A 54 -1.41 12.40 1.40
N GLU A 55 -0.18 12.05 1.82
CA GLU A 55 1.06 12.61 1.27
C GLU A 55 1.24 12.22 -0.21
N GLU A 56 1.06 10.94 -0.52
CA GLU A 56 1.15 10.42 -1.90
C GLU A 56 0.07 11.02 -2.80
N ALA A 57 -1.15 11.15 -2.29
CA ALA A 57 -2.22 11.88 -3.00
C ALA A 57 -1.82 13.35 -3.23
N GLY A 58 -1.22 14.01 -2.24
CA GLY A 58 -0.69 15.38 -2.39
C GLY A 58 0.34 15.48 -3.51
N PHE A 59 1.22 14.49 -3.65
CA PHE A 59 2.18 14.43 -4.76
C PHE A 59 1.49 14.38 -6.14
N PHE A 60 0.51 13.50 -6.31
CA PHE A 60 -0.26 13.41 -7.56
C PHE A 60 -1.11 14.65 -7.84
N GLY A 61 -1.51 15.38 -6.81
CA GLY A 61 -2.34 16.57 -6.87
C GLY A 61 -1.55 17.90 -6.88
N ALA A 62 -0.24 17.87 -7.10
CA ALA A 62 0.62 19.05 -7.06
C ALA A 62 0.50 19.86 -5.75
N GLY A 63 0.34 19.16 -4.62
CA GLY A 63 0.18 19.70 -3.27
C GLY A 63 -1.25 19.65 -2.71
N ASP A 64 -2.25 19.34 -3.54
CA ASP A 64 -3.64 19.16 -3.10
C ASP A 64 -4.02 17.67 -3.10
N PRO A 65 -4.18 17.02 -1.93
CA PRO A 65 -4.46 15.60 -1.86
C PRO A 65 -5.83 15.22 -2.44
N SER A 66 -6.84 16.09 -2.35
CA SER A 66 -8.18 15.83 -2.91
C SER A 66 -8.18 15.84 -4.44
N ILE A 67 -7.35 16.69 -5.05
CA ILE A 67 -7.10 16.65 -6.49
C ILE A 67 -6.33 15.39 -6.84
N GLY A 68 -5.34 15.03 -6.00
CA GLY A 68 -4.47 13.87 -6.22
C GLY A 68 -5.21 12.55 -6.30
N VAL A 69 -6.17 12.31 -5.41
CA VAL A 69 -7.02 11.10 -5.45
C VAL A 69 -7.73 10.98 -6.80
N ARG A 70 -8.32 12.07 -7.30
CA ARG A 70 -9.02 12.08 -8.60
C ARG A 70 -8.07 11.85 -9.78
N VAL A 71 -6.87 12.48 -9.74
CA VAL A 71 -5.85 12.29 -10.79
C VAL A 71 -5.37 10.84 -10.79
N PHE A 72 -5.10 10.29 -9.61
CA PHE A 72 -4.70 8.89 -9.47
C PHE A 72 -5.79 7.94 -9.96
N GLY A 73 -7.05 8.15 -9.56
CA GLY A 73 -8.19 7.35 -10.00
C GLY A 73 -8.34 7.33 -11.52
N ALA A 74 -8.22 8.49 -12.18
CA ALA A 74 -8.24 8.57 -13.64
C ALA A 74 -7.07 7.83 -14.31
N CYS A 75 -5.87 7.88 -13.71
CA CYS A 75 -4.73 7.09 -14.19
C CYS A 75 -4.96 5.59 -14.01
N LEU A 76 -5.49 5.19 -12.86
CA LEU A 76 -5.79 3.79 -12.54
C LEU A 76 -6.84 3.23 -13.52
N GLU A 77 -7.96 3.92 -13.69
CA GLU A 77 -9.02 3.55 -14.63
C GLU A 77 -8.50 3.42 -16.06
N GLY A 78 -7.69 4.40 -16.53
CA GLY A 78 -7.13 4.38 -17.88
C GLY A 78 -6.11 3.27 -18.13
N LEU A 79 -5.53 2.69 -17.08
CA LEU A 79 -4.54 1.60 -17.18
C LEU A 79 -5.11 0.22 -16.87
N ALA A 80 -6.05 0.12 -15.92
CA ALA A 80 -6.57 -1.16 -15.43
C ALA A 80 -7.14 -2.03 -16.55
N ASP A 81 -7.87 -1.43 -17.50
CA ASP A 81 -8.44 -2.12 -18.66
C ASP A 81 -7.42 -2.84 -19.57
N ARG A 82 -6.14 -2.56 -19.40
CA ARG A 82 -5.07 -3.21 -20.17
C ARG A 82 -4.60 -4.52 -19.56
N PHE A 83 -5.00 -4.79 -18.33
CA PHE A 83 -4.57 -5.96 -17.56
C PHE A 83 -5.82 -6.79 -17.23
N ASP A 84 -5.69 -8.09 -17.33
CA ASP A 84 -6.82 -9.03 -17.08
C ASP A 84 -6.79 -9.47 -15.60
N ILE A 85 -6.85 -8.48 -14.70
CA ILE A 85 -6.87 -8.64 -13.25
C ILE A 85 -7.79 -7.58 -12.63
N GLU A 86 -8.33 -7.85 -11.43
CA GLU A 86 -9.02 -6.83 -10.63
C GLU A 86 -8.00 -5.91 -9.97
N VAL A 87 -8.31 -4.61 -9.93
CA VAL A 87 -7.45 -3.60 -9.29
C VAL A 87 -8.31 -2.72 -8.40
N PHE A 88 -7.95 -2.66 -7.13
CA PHE A 88 -8.66 -1.90 -6.10
C PHE A 88 -7.80 -0.78 -5.55
N CYS A 89 -8.41 0.37 -5.27
CA CYS A 89 -7.76 1.49 -4.62
C CYS A 89 -8.14 1.54 -3.14
N ASN A 90 -7.16 1.59 -2.26
CA ASN A 90 -7.31 1.86 -0.84
C ASN A 90 -6.72 3.24 -0.50
N ILE A 91 -7.38 4.02 0.34
CA ILE A 91 -6.78 5.20 0.96
C ILE A 91 -6.19 4.78 2.29
N ASP A 92 -4.88 4.97 2.43
CA ASP A 92 -4.07 4.45 3.52
C ASP A 92 -3.87 5.49 4.62
N HIS A 93 -3.92 5.08 5.89
CA HIS A 93 -3.66 5.87 7.09
C HIS A 93 -4.29 7.28 7.11
N LEU A 94 -5.61 7.32 7.24
CA LEU A 94 -6.34 8.57 7.54
C LEU A 94 -6.34 8.81 9.05
N HIS A 95 -5.51 9.73 9.52
CA HIS A 95 -5.41 10.06 10.94
C HIS A 95 -6.65 10.83 11.42
N LEU A 96 -7.29 10.28 12.46
CA LEU A 96 -8.52 10.84 13.01
C LEU A 96 -8.27 11.62 14.31
N PRO A 97 -8.92 12.77 14.48
CA PRO A 97 -9.98 13.38 13.63
C PRO A 97 -9.47 14.37 12.56
N GLU A 98 -8.16 14.57 12.44
CA GLU A 98 -7.54 15.65 11.69
C GLU A 98 -7.84 15.58 10.19
N GLU A 99 -8.06 14.38 9.65
CA GLU A 99 -8.20 14.12 8.21
C GLU A 99 -9.63 13.76 7.77
N LEU A 100 -10.65 14.03 8.61
CA LEU A 100 -12.05 13.77 8.25
C LEU A 100 -12.50 14.50 6.97
N ASP A 101 -12.04 15.71 6.73
CA ASP A 101 -12.37 16.46 5.51
C ASP A 101 -11.75 15.79 4.27
N PHE A 102 -10.54 15.19 4.43
CA PHE A 102 -9.91 14.45 3.35
C PHE A 102 -10.61 13.09 3.12
N LEU A 103 -11.02 12.41 4.18
CA LEU A 103 -11.87 11.20 4.08
C LEU A 103 -13.12 11.49 3.24
N ASP A 104 -13.84 12.58 3.52
CA ASP A 104 -15.03 12.96 2.74
C ASP A 104 -14.70 13.20 1.27
N ALA A 105 -13.60 13.88 1.00
CA ALA A 105 -13.17 14.14 -0.38
C ALA A 105 -12.80 12.84 -1.12
N CYS A 106 -12.19 11.87 -0.41
CA CYS A 106 -11.88 10.56 -0.96
C CYS A 106 -13.16 9.78 -1.31
N VAL A 107 -14.08 9.66 -0.37
CA VAL A 107 -15.38 8.97 -0.59
C VAL A 107 -16.15 9.63 -1.73
N ALA A 108 -16.29 10.97 -1.70
CA ALA A 108 -16.99 11.72 -2.74
C ALA A 108 -16.34 11.61 -4.13
N SER A 109 -15.09 11.18 -4.23
CA SER A 109 -14.39 10.99 -5.51
C SER A 109 -14.86 9.73 -6.25
N GLY A 110 -15.43 8.73 -5.54
CA GLY A 110 -15.77 7.41 -6.08
C GLY A 110 -14.55 6.59 -6.52
N VAL A 111 -13.34 6.95 -6.07
CA VAL A 111 -12.11 6.24 -6.43
C VAL A 111 -11.82 5.05 -5.52
N PRO A 112 -11.88 5.18 -4.16
CA PRO A 112 -11.50 4.09 -3.28
C PRO A 112 -12.55 2.99 -3.22
N ALA A 113 -12.09 1.73 -3.23
CA ALA A 113 -12.87 0.56 -2.84
C ALA A 113 -12.81 0.34 -1.31
N SER A 114 -11.76 0.85 -0.67
CA SER A 114 -11.61 0.84 0.78
C SER A 114 -10.87 2.08 1.28
N VAL A 115 -11.08 2.41 2.55
CA VAL A 115 -10.35 3.46 3.26
C VAL A 115 -9.85 2.90 4.59
N MET A 116 -8.66 3.29 4.99
CA MET A 116 -8.09 2.93 6.30
C MET A 116 -8.10 4.16 7.21
N VAL A 117 -8.77 4.04 8.35
CA VAL A 117 -8.86 5.09 9.36
C VAL A 117 -8.03 4.72 10.59
N ASP A 118 -7.23 5.67 11.06
CA ASP A 118 -6.30 5.47 12.15
C ASP A 118 -6.56 6.44 13.31
N ALA A 119 -6.95 5.89 14.45
CA ALA A 119 -7.02 6.56 15.74
C ALA A 119 -6.26 5.77 16.82
N SER A 120 -5.33 4.89 16.41
CA SER A 120 -4.57 3.98 17.30
C SER A 120 -3.68 4.71 18.31
N ALA A 121 -3.30 5.96 18.01
CA ALA A 121 -2.58 6.83 18.95
C ALA A 121 -3.41 7.24 20.19
N GLU A 122 -4.73 7.14 20.11
CA GLU A 122 -5.64 7.47 21.19
C GLU A 122 -5.86 6.29 22.16
N PRO A 123 -6.33 6.56 23.39
CA PRO A 123 -6.81 5.49 24.28
C PRO A 123 -7.97 4.71 23.64
N PHE A 124 -8.09 3.41 23.97
CA PHE A 124 -9.06 2.47 23.38
C PHE A 124 -10.47 3.07 23.18
N GLU A 125 -11.07 3.64 24.22
CA GLU A 125 -12.41 4.23 24.14
C GLU A 125 -12.52 5.36 23.11
N ARG A 126 -11.45 6.15 22.97
CA ARG A 126 -11.40 7.23 21.98
C ARG A 126 -11.18 6.70 20.58
N ASN A 127 -10.35 5.68 20.44
CA ASN A 127 -10.16 5.00 19.15
C ASN A 127 -11.50 4.43 18.68
N VAL A 128 -12.23 3.70 19.53
CA VAL A 128 -13.58 3.17 19.24
C VAL A 128 -14.53 4.30 18.80
N GLU A 129 -14.61 5.40 19.58
CA GLU A 129 -15.51 6.52 19.29
C GLU A 129 -15.22 7.14 17.91
N ARG A 130 -13.93 7.42 17.62
CA ARG A 130 -13.50 8.06 16.37
C ARG A 130 -13.66 7.15 15.18
N THR A 131 -13.23 5.90 15.30
CA THR A 131 -13.38 4.88 14.26
C THR A 131 -14.85 4.66 13.91
N LYS A 132 -15.71 4.45 14.92
CA LYS A 132 -17.15 4.31 14.70
C LYS A 132 -17.74 5.51 13.96
N HIS A 133 -17.36 6.72 14.35
CA HIS A 133 -17.82 7.94 13.67
C HIS A 133 -17.40 7.97 12.20
N ALA A 134 -16.16 7.56 11.89
CA ALA A 134 -15.67 7.49 10.52
C ALA A 134 -16.39 6.39 9.72
N VAL A 135 -16.60 5.20 10.30
CA VAL A 135 -17.36 4.09 9.68
C VAL A 135 -18.78 4.55 9.33
N GLU A 136 -19.51 5.16 10.29
CA GLU A 136 -20.86 5.68 10.06
C GLU A 136 -20.88 6.75 8.95
N ARG A 137 -19.84 7.60 8.87
CA ARG A 137 -19.72 8.65 7.89
C ARG A 137 -19.48 8.09 6.49
N VAL A 138 -18.58 7.11 6.33
CA VAL A 138 -18.34 6.42 5.06
C VAL A 138 -19.61 5.72 4.60
N ARG A 139 -20.25 4.89 5.44
CA ARG A 139 -21.46 4.15 5.09
C ARG A 139 -22.66 5.02 4.76
N HIS A 140 -22.74 6.22 5.36
CA HIS A 140 -23.77 7.17 5.00
C HIS A 140 -23.61 7.75 3.58
N ALA A 141 -22.36 7.89 3.13
CA ALA A 141 -22.03 8.43 1.83
C ALA A 141 -21.98 7.35 0.74
N ASP A 142 -21.41 6.19 1.06
CA ASP A 142 -21.31 5.02 0.20
C ASP A 142 -21.10 3.78 1.07
N ASP A 143 -22.08 2.90 1.15
CA ASP A 143 -22.09 1.71 2.00
C ASP A 143 -21.31 0.52 1.41
N GLU A 144 -20.85 0.63 0.16
CA GLU A 144 -19.99 -0.37 -0.47
C GLU A 144 -18.50 -0.18 -0.15
N ILE A 145 -18.06 1.02 0.22
CA ILE A 145 -16.67 1.28 0.58
C ILE A 145 -16.30 0.59 1.88
N LEU A 146 -15.33 -0.32 1.85
CA LEU A 146 -14.84 -1.00 3.03
C LEU A 146 -14.04 -0.06 3.94
N VAL A 147 -14.22 -0.19 5.24
CA VAL A 147 -13.47 0.58 6.24
C VAL A 147 -12.53 -0.35 7.01
N GLU A 148 -11.24 -0.13 6.83
CA GLU A 148 -10.19 -0.70 7.65
C GLU A 148 -9.92 0.20 8.84
N ALA A 149 -9.67 -0.38 10.01
CA ALA A 149 -9.35 0.36 11.23
C ALA A 149 -8.20 -0.28 11.99
N GLU A 150 -7.42 0.52 12.72
CA GLU A 150 -6.24 0.06 13.44
C GLU A 150 -6.48 -0.06 14.94
N LEU A 151 -6.06 -1.20 15.52
CA LEU A 151 -6.03 -1.46 16.94
C LEU A 151 -4.64 -1.91 17.39
N GLY A 152 -4.06 -1.18 18.34
CA GLY A 152 -2.66 -1.31 18.75
C GLY A 152 -1.80 -0.24 18.09
N ARG A 153 -0.58 -0.05 18.59
CA ARG A 153 0.35 0.96 18.06
C ARG A 153 1.51 0.29 17.37
N ILE A 154 1.80 0.73 16.16
CA ILE A 154 2.93 0.24 15.37
C ILE A 154 4.08 1.26 15.48
N ALA A 155 5.28 0.80 15.86
CA ALA A 155 6.46 1.64 15.97
C ALA A 155 7.00 2.05 14.59
N GLY A 156 7.83 3.11 14.56
CA GLY A 156 8.52 3.56 13.36
C GLY A 156 7.95 4.84 12.75
N VAL A 157 8.30 5.10 11.49
CA VAL A 157 7.93 6.33 10.78
C VAL A 157 6.99 5.99 9.63
N GLU A 158 5.80 6.58 9.64
CA GLU A 158 4.83 6.55 8.55
C GLU A 158 4.54 7.99 8.10
N GLY A 159 4.92 8.32 6.86
CA GLY A 159 4.87 9.71 6.40
C GLY A 159 5.61 10.66 7.35
N ASP A 160 4.92 11.66 7.88
CA ASP A 160 5.44 12.65 8.83
C ASP A 160 5.26 12.25 10.31
N THR A 161 4.67 11.06 10.59
CA THR A 161 4.36 10.59 11.95
C THR A 161 5.39 9.57 12.41
N GLU A 162 5.91 9.74 13.63
CA GLU A 162 6.85 8.81 14.28
C GLU A 162 6.23 8.26 15.57
N THR A 163 6.20 6.92 15.70
CA THR A 163 5.83 6.21 16.92
C THR A 163 7.07 5.56 17.53
N PRO A 164 7.50 5.96 18.74
CA PRO A 164 8.64 5.35 19.43
C PRO A 164 8.44 3.87 19.73
N ASP A 165 9.51 3.08 19.74
CA ASP A 165 9.49 1.64 20.00
C ASP A 165 8.86 1.25 21.35
N ASP A 166 9.00 2.10 22.37
CA ASP A 166 8.47 1.89 23.72
C ASP A 166 6.96 2.21 23.85
N GLU A 167 6.38 2.82 22.83
CA GLU A 167 4.94 3.06 22.73
C GLU A 167 4.20 2.01 21.89
N ALA A 168 4.91 1.09 21.23
CA ALA A 168 4.29 0.02 20.47
C ALA A 168 3.56 -0.97 21.38
N LEU A 169 2.30 -1.25 21.04
CA LEU A 169 1.43 -2.15 21.82
C LEU A 169 0.93 -3.27 20.94
N TYR A 170 1.07 -4.51 21.42
CA TYR A 170 0.44 -5.67 20.78
C TYR A 170 -1.09 -5.59 20.93
N THR A 171 -1.80 -6.01 19.89
CA THR A 171 -3.26 -6.08 19.93
C THR A 171 -3.70 -7.20 20.88
N ASP A 172 -4.56 -6.87 21.86
CA ASP A 172 -5.20 -7.84 22.75
C ASP A 172 -6.40 -8.49 22.05
N PRO A 173 -6.55 -9.83 22.08
CA PRO A 173 -7.66 -10.51 21.42
C PRO A 173 -9.06 -10.12 21.91
N ASP A 174 -9.23 -9.89 23.22
CA ASP A 174 -10.54 -9.49 23.78
C ASP A 174 -10.88 -8.04 23.37
N ASP A 175 -9.88 -7.15 23.38
CA ASP A 175 -10.03 -5.78 22.87
C ASP A 175 -10.36 -5.78 21.37
N ALA A 176 -9.80 -6.70 20.57
CA ALA A 176 -10.08 -6.81 19.14
C ALA A 176 -11.56 -7.16 18.88
N VAL A 177 -12.12 -8.11 19.63
CA VAL A 177 -13.54 -8.48 19.52
C VAL A 177 -14.42 -7.28 19.88
N GLU A 178 -14.17 -6.64 21.04
CA GLU A 178 -14.94 -5.48 21.49
C GLU A 178 -14.85 -4.33 20.48
N PHE A 179 -13.65 -4.09 19.92
CA PHE A 179 -13.42 -3.02 18.93
C PHE A 179 -14.23 -3.24 17.66
N VAL A 180 -14.20 -4.44 17.08
CA VAL A 180 -14.94 -4.80 15.88
C VAL A 180 -16.45 -4.68 16.11
N GLU A 181 -16.97 -5.22 17.22
CA GLU A 181 -18.40 -5.14 17.56
C GLU A 181 -18.90 -3.70 17.73
N ARG A 182 -18.07 -2.83 18.30
CA ARG A 182 -18.46 -1.44 18.61
C ARG A 182 -18.28 -0.49 17.45
N THR A 183 -17.25 -0.70 16.60
CA THR A 183 -16.94 0.17 15.46
C THR A 183 -17.65 -0.26 14.20
N GLY A 184 -17.78 -1.57 14.00
CA GLY A 184 -18.31 -2.17 12.78
C GLY A 184 -17.38 -1.99 11.58
N CYS A 185 -16.06 -1.92 11.78
CA CYS A 185 -15.09 -1.91 10.68
C CYS A 185 -15.12 -3.24 9.89
N ASP A 186 -14.71 -3.20 8.64
CA ASP A 186 -14.75 -4.35 7.71
C ASP A 186 -13.42 -5.10 7.68
N LEU A 187 -12.29 -4.42 7.98
CA LEU A 187 -10.96 -5.02 8.13
C LEU A 187 -10.32 -4.49 9.43
N LEU A 188 -9.52 -5.33 10.08
CA LEU A 188 -8.82 -4.96 11.30
C LEU A 188 -7.30 -5.00 11.10
N ALA A 189 -6.65 -3.84 11.13
CA ALA A 189 -5.21 -3.72 11.22
C ALA A 189 -4.77 -3.93 12.67
N ILE A 190 -3.84 -4.89 12.87
CA ILE A 190 -3.37 -5.31 14.19
C ILE A 190 -1.88 -5.02 14.38
N SER A 191 -1.49 -4.71 15.60
CA SER A 191 -0.10 -4.58 16.00
C SER A 191 0.44 -5.92 16.51
N ILE A 192 1.44 -6.42 15.82
CA ILE A 192 2.12 -7.68 16.13
C ILE A 192 3.61 -7.50 16.43
N GLY A 193 4.07 -6.24 16.59
CA GLY A 193 5.48 -5.89 16.78
C GLY A 193 6.24 -5.59 15.49
N THR A 194 5.55 -5.33 14.39
CA THR A 194 6.13 -4.78 13.15
C THR A 194 6.49 -3.31 13.31
N GLN A 195 7.26 -2.77 12.36
CA GLN A 195 7.66 -1.36 12.34
C GLN A 195 7.45 -0.75 10.96
N HIS A 196 7.01 0.51 10.93
CA HIS A 196 6.97 1.31 9.70
C HIS A 196 8.37 1.75 9.28
N GLY A 197 8.57 1.96 7.97
CA GLY A 197 9.81 2.49 7.42
C GLY A 197 10.93 1.47 7.30
N VAL A 198 12.17 1.92 7.50
CA VAL A 198 13.37 1.09 7.45
C VAL A 198 13.70 0.59 8.84
N ALA A 199 13.55 -0.71 9.07
CA ALA A 199 13.98 -1.33 10.32
C ALA A 199 15.51 -1.22 10.47
N SER A 200 15.97 -0.43 11.43
CA SER A 200 17.38 -0.22 11.69
C SER A 200 17.96 -1.40 12.49
N GLY A 201 18.44 -2.45 11.80
CA GLY A 201 19.33 -3.45 12.37
C GLY A 201 18.78 -4.33 13.49
N ARG A 202 17.46 -4.33 13.71
CA ARG A 202 16.79 -5.23 14.66
C ARG A 202 16.01 -6.28 13.89
N ASP A 203 16.11 -7.54 14.34
CA ASP A 203 15.09 -8.53 13.99
C ASP A 203 13.75 -7.98 14.49
N LEU A 204 12.84 -7.69 13.56
CA LEU A 204 11.49 -7.31 13.94
C LEU A 204 10.91 -8.43 14.79
N ALA A 205 10.54 -8.11 16.02
CA ALA A 205 9.95 -9.06 16.96
C ALA A 205 8.48 -9.34 16.61
N ALA A 206 8.17 -9.45 15.31
CA ALA A 206 6.84 -9.78 14.85
C ALA A 206 6.40 -11.12 15.43
N ARG A 207 5.22 -11.14 16.04
CA ARG A 207 4.61 -12.29 16.72
C ARG A 207 3.40 -12.80 15.97
N PRO A 208 3.54 -13.78 15.05
CA PRO A 208 2.39 -14.37 14.37
C PRO A 208 1.36 -14.98 15.32
N GLU A 209 1.79 -15.41 16.53
CA GLU A 209 0.88 -15.90 17.57
C GLU A 209 -0.16 -14.87 18.01
N VAL A 210 0.16 -13.57 17.99
CA VAL A 210 -0.81 -12.51 18.29
C VAL A 210 -1.92 -12.49 17.23
N ALA A 211 -1.55 -12.55 15.95
CA ALA A 211 -2.52 -12.61 14.85
C ALA A 211 -3.42 -13.84 14.97
N LEU A 212 -2.84 -15.00 15.26
CA LEU A 212 -3.58 -16.25 15.46
C LEU A 212 -4.56 -16.17 16.63
N ASP A 213 -4.17 -15.59 17.76
CA ASP A 213 -5.02 -15.44 18.93
C ASP A 213 -6.18 -14.45 18.67
N VAL A 214 -5.91 -13.35 17.94
CA VAL A 214 -6.93 -12.39 17.52
C VAL A 214 -7.90 -13.04 16.52
N ASP A 215 -7.41 -13.75 15.50
CA ASP A 215 -8.28 -14.42 14.52
C ASP A 215 -9.21 -15.45 15.17
N ARG A 216 -8.69 -16.22 16.13
CA ARG A 216 -9.50 -17.18 16.91
C ARG A 216 -10.55 -16.49 17.76
N ALA A 217 -10.18 -15.43 18.49
CA ALA A 217 -11.13 -14.71 19.33
C ALA A 217 -12.28 -14.10 18.51
N LEU A 218 -11.96 -13.49 17.36
CA LEU A 218 -12.96 -12.97 16.42
C LEU A 218 -13.86 -14.10 15.88
N SER A 219 -13.27 -15.22 15.48
CA SER A 219 -14.01 -16.38 14.96
C SER A 219 -14.94 -16.99 16.02
N ASP A 220 -14.47 -17.13 17.28
CA ASP A 220 -15.26 -17.63 18.39
C ASP A 220 -16.42 -16.68 18.74
N ALA A 221 -16.26 -15.39 18.53
CA ALA A 221 -17.32 -14.37 18.65
C ALA A 221 -18.26 -14.30 17.42
N GLY A 222 -17.98 -15.07 16.35
CA GLY A 222 -18.79 -15.12 15.14
C GLY A 222 -18.46 -14.08 14.08
N HIS A 223 -17.29 -13.44 14.19
CA HIS A 223 -16.79 -12.47 13.21
C HIS A 223 -15.78 -13.12 12.26
N THR A 224 -15.93 -12.86 10.96
CA THR A 224 -15.03 -13.35 9.91
C THR A 224 -14.46 -12.17 9.13
N ILE A 225 -13.76 -11.26 9.83
CA ILE A 225 -13.16 -10.11 9.16
C ILE A 225 -11.68 -10.38 8.79
N PRO A 226 -11.19 -9.82 7.67
CA PRO A 226 -9.79 -9.92 7.30
C PRO A 226 -8.88 -9.21 8.30
N LEU A 227 -7.78 -9.86 8.71
CA LEU A 227 -6.72 -9.22 9.47
C LEU A 227 -5.71 -8.57 8.54
N VAL A 228 -5.21 -7.41 8.95
CA VAL A 228 -4.22 -6.63 8.23
C VAL A 228 -2.96 -6.43 9.07
N VAL A 229 -1.79 -6.52 8.44
CA VAL A 229 -0.50 -6.23 9.08
C VAL A 229 0.20 -5.10 8.33
N HIS A 230 0.45 -4.01 9.05
CA HIS A 230 1.25 -2.88 8.59
C HIS A 230 2.74 -3.10 8.90
N GLY A 231 3.62 -2.29 8.28
CA GLY A 231 5.06 -2.41 8.50
C GLY A 231 5.68 -3.70 7.96
N ALA A 232 5.04 -4.37 6.99
CA ALA A 232 5.51 -5.64 6.43
C ALA A 232 6.71 -5.52 5.48
N SER A 233 7.24 -4.31 5.21
CA SER A 233 8.35 -4.10 4.27
C SER A 233 9.67 -4.76 4.70
N GLY A 234 9.87 -4.95 5.99
CA GLY A 234 11.08 -5.55 6.59
C GLY A 234 10.93 -7.01 7.04
N LEU A 235 9.77 -7.64 6.85
CA LEU A 235 9.56 -9.03 7.25
C LEU A 235 10.22 -10.01 6.29
N ALA A 236 10.81 -11.07 6.84
CA ALA A 236 11.31 -12.22 6.08
C ALA A 236 10.15 -13.07 5.54
N ASP A 237 10.38 -13.80 4.45
CA ASP A 237 9.37 -14.59 3.77
C ASP A 237 8.69 -15.62 4.70
N GLU A 238 9.46 -16.29 5.57
CA GLU A 238 8.93 -17.24 6.54
C GLU A 238 7.98 -16.60 7.58
N ARG A 239 8.14 -15.30 7.84
CA ARG A 239 7.22 -14.55 8.71
C ARG A 239 5.92 -14.22 8.02
N ILE A 240 5.98 -13.88 6.72
CA ILE A 240 4.77 -13.67 5.91
C ILE A 240 3.97 -14.97 5.83
N GLU A 241 4.61 -16.11 5.55
CA GLU A 241 3.96 -17.42 5.53
C GLU A 241 3.30 -17.75 6.88
N ALA A 242 3.99 -17.54 8.00
CA ALA A 242 3.43 -17.77 9.32
C ALA A 242 2.23 -16.84 9.66
N LEU A 243 2.21 -15.62 9.12
CA LEU A 243 1.10 -14.69 9.28
C LEU A 243 -0.11 -15.06 8.42
N LEU A 244 0.10 -15.57 7.20
CA LEU A 244 -0.97 -16.14 6.38
C LEU A 244 -1.64 -17.32 7.10
N ASP A 245 -0.84 -18.25 7.66
CA ASP A 245 -1.32 -19.36 8.47
C ASP A 245 -2.07 -18.91 9.74
N ALA A 246 -1.80 -17.69 10.21
CA ALA A 246 -2.46 -17.05 11.36
C ALA A 246 -3.71 -16.21 10.99
N GLY A 247 -4.17 -16.26 9.73
CA GLY A 247 -5.39 -15.59 9.28
C GLY A 247 -5.23 -14.17 8.76
N VAL A 248 -3.98 -13.70 8.58
CA VAL A 248 -3.71 -12.38 7.96
C VAL A 248 -3.93 -12.47 6.45
N CYS A 249 -4.73 -11.56 5.89
CA CYS A 249 -5.04 -11.54 4.45
C CYS A 249 -4.42 -10.35 3.72
N LYS A 250 -4.07 -9.27 4.42
CA LYS A 250 -3.55 -8.04 3.83
C LYS A 250 -2.25 -7.62 4.52
N PHE A 251 -1.25 -7.26 3.72
CA PHE A 251 0.04 -6.75 4.18
C PHE A 251 0.33 -5.42 3.52
N ASN A 252 0.53 -4.36 4.30
CA ASN A 252 0.89 -3.06 3.73
C ASN A 252 2.37 -2.98 3.42
N LYS A 253 2.70 -2.50 2.21
CA LYS A 253 4.07 -2.37 1.74
C LYS A 253 4.27 -1.07 0.96
N ASN A 254 5.16 -0.22 1.46
CA ASN A 254 5.55 1.06 0.85
C ASN A 254 7.07 1.16 0.64
N THR A 255 7.83 1.19 1.73
CA THR A 255 9.28 1.46 1.77
C THR A 255 10.08 0.62 0.78
N ARG A 256 9.68 -0.64 0.52
CA ARG A 256 10.33 -1.52 -0.44
C ARG A 256 10.28 -0.94 -1.85
N TYR A 257 9.14 -0.44 -2.29
CA TYR A 257 9.00 0.09 -3.66
C TYR A 257 9.73 1.42 -3.83
N GLN A 258 9.72 2.27 -2.80
CA GLN A 258 10.50 3.52 -2.78
C GLN A 258 12.00 3.23 -2.92
N TYR A 259 12.50 2.26 -2.17
CA TYR A 259 13.91 1.85 -2.24
C TYR A 259 14.27 1.26 -3.61
N GLU A 260 13.46 0.35 -4.14
CA GLU A 260 13.71 -0.26 -5.45
C GLU A 260 13.68 0.77 -6.58
N PHE A 261 12.76 1.73 -6.53
CA PHE A 261 12.73 2.86 -7.46
C PHE A 261 14.05 3.64 -7.42
N ALA A 262 14.42 4.11 -6.23
CA ALA A 262 15.60 4.94 -6.04
C ALA A 262 16.89 4.19 -6.39
N ARG A 263 17.00 2.93 -5.97
CA ARG A 263 18.18 2.10 -6.21
C ARG A 263 18.34 1.76 -7.68
N THR A 264 17.28 1.36 -8.37
CA THR A 264 17.33 1.05 -9.82
C THR A 264 17.69 2.28 -10.62
N ALA A 265 17.12 3.44 -10.31
CA ALA A 265 17.48 4.69 -10.97
C ALA A 265 18.94 5.09 -10.71
N ALA A 266 19.42 4.94 -9.47
CA ALA A 266 20.80 5.25 -9.11
C ALA A 266 21.81 4.35 -9.85
N ASP A 267 21.56 3.05 -9.88
CA ASP A 267 22.41 2.09 -10.61
C ASP A 267 22.40 2.39 -12.11
N PHE A 268 21.22 2.64 -12.68
CA PHE A 268 21.10 3.01 -14.09
C PHE A 268 21.94 4.25 -14.44
N TYR A 269 21.82 5.33 -13.66
CA TYR A 269 22.59 6.55 -13.94
C TYR A 269 24.07 6.43 -13.60
N HIS A 270 24.45 5.55 -12.70
CA HIS A 270 25.84 5.22 -12.45
C HIS A 270 26.47 4.49 -13.64
N ASP A 271 25.80 3.47 -14.14
CA ASP A 271 26.29 2.63 -15.25
C ASP A 271 26.38 3.39 -16.59
N HIS A 272 25.54 4.43 -16.75
CA HIS A 272 25.50 5.26 -17.96
C HIS A 272 26.02 6.69 -17.73
N ALA A 273 26.85 6.88 -16.69
CA ALA A 273 27.37 8.20 -16.36
C ALA A 273 28.11 8.88 -17.51
N ASP A 274 28.91 8.11 -18.27
CA ASP A 274 29.69 8.62 -19.40
C ASP A 274 28.83 9.09 -20.59
N ALA A 275 27.60 8.56 -20.69
CA ALA A 275 26.63 8.97 -21.69
C ALA A 275 25.89 10.28 -21.34
N ILE A 276 25.91 10.67 -20.05
CA ILE A 276 25.09 11.76 -19.51
C ILE A 276 25.94 12.93 -19.02
N ARG A 277 27.13 12.65 -18.50
CA ARG A 277 28.03 13.65 -17.92
C ARG A 277 29.23 13.88 -18.82
N PRO A 278 29.68 15.14 -19.03
CA PRO A 278 30.87 15.41 -19.81
C PRO A 278 32.11 14.81 -19.13
N PRO A 279 33.08 14.32 -19.90
CA PRO A 279 34.35 13.84 -19.39
C PRO A 279 35.18 14.99 -18.78
N GLU A 280 36.19 14.61 -17.99
CA GLU A 280 37.09 15.58 -17.37
C GLU A 280 37.73 16.51 -18.42
N GLY A 281 37.72 17.81 -18.15
CA GLY A 281 38.25 18.84 -19.07
C GLY A 281 37.25 19.40 -20.09
N VAL A 282 36.07 18.80 -20.20
CA VAL A 282 34.98 19.35 -21.01
C VAL A 282 34.02 20.12 -20.10
N ALA A 283 33.70 21.37 -20.44
CA ALA A 283 32.79 22.19 -19.68
C ALA A 283 31.34 21.62 -19.70
N ASP A 284 30.66 21.64 -18.58
CA ASP A 284 29.26 21.22 -18.50
C ASP A 284 28.33 22.31 -19.10
N ASP A 285 28.14 22.30 -20.39
CA ASP A 285 27.30 23.24 -21.13
C ASP A 285 25.88 22.69 -21.32
N ARG A 286 25.08 22.72 -20.25
CA ARG A 286 23.68 22.25 -20.27
C ARG A 286 22.80 23.09 -21.18
N ALA A 287 23.07 24.39 -21.32
CA ALA A 287 22.25 25.30 -22.13
C ALA A 287 22.45 25.06 -23.62
N GLY A 288 23.68 24.79 -24.05
CA GLY A 288 24.04 24.54 -25.45
C GLY A 288 23.98 23.06 -25.86
N LEU A 289 23.71 22.15 -24.94
CA LEU A 289 23.77 20.69 -25.13
C LEU A 289 25.06 20.26 -25.83
N PHE A 290 26.21 20.90 -25.48
CA PHE A 290 27.54 20.61 -26.00
C PHE A 290 27.73 20.84 -27.51
N ALA A 291 26.88 21.66 -28.17
CA ALA A 291 26.92 21.93 -29.60
C ALA A 291 28.29 22.51 -30.09
N ARG A 292 29.14 22.96 -29.19
CA ARG A 292 30.50 23.52 -29.49
C ARG A 292 31.64 22.64 -28.96
N SER A 293 31.31 21.40 -28.56
CA SER A 293 32.26 20.43 -28.01
C SER A 293 32.40 19.25 -28.96
N ASP A 294 33.53 18.52 -28.86
CA ASP A 294 33.71 17.23 -29.54
C ASP A 294 33.02 16.07 -28.81
N TRP A 295 32.35 16.36 -27.67
CA TRP A 295 31.54 15.42 -26.91
C TRP A 295 30.08 15.89 -26.86
N GLU A 296 29.18 14.96 -27.01
CA GLU A 296 27.73 15.17 -26.85
C GLU A 296 27.10 14.10 -25.92
N PRO A 297 26.07 14.43 -25.12
CA PRO A 297 25.38 13.45 -24.33
C PRO A 297 24.58 12.49 -25.22
N ASP A 298 24.59 11.20 -24.84
CA ASP A 298 23.87 10.18 -25.60
C ASP A 298 22.38 10.13 -25.17
N LYS A 299 21.49 10.62 -26.02
CA LYS A 299 20.07 10.68 -25.82
C LYS A 299 19.43 9.31 -25.54
N THR A 300 20.02 8.22 -26.03
CA THR A 300 19.50 6.88 -25.80
C THR A 300 19.57 6.45 -24.33
N HIS A 301 20.38 7.12 -23.51
CA HIS A 301 20.54 6.84 -22.09
C HIS A 301 19.93 7.90 -21.16
N PHE A 302 19.74 9.15 -21.61
CA PHE A 302 19.14 10.17 -20.76
C PHE A 302 17.66 10.47 -21.07
N HIS A 303 17.06 9.82 -22.05
CA HIS A 303 15.62 9.98 -22.28
C HIS A 303 14.84 9.39 -21.10
N PRO A 304 13.93 10.16 -20.46
CA PRO A 304 13.27 9.74 -19.20
C PRO A 304 12.66 8.34 -19.24
N HIS A 305 12.04 7.94 -20.36
CA HIS A 305 11.41 6.62 -20.46
C HIS A 305 12.39 5.44 -20.33
N VAL A 306 13.68 5.64 -20.54
CA VAL A 306 14.66 4.54 -20.47
C VAL A 306 14.88 4.10 -19.05
N VAL A 307 15.14 5.04 -18.13
CA VAL A 307 15.23 4.73 -16.70
C VAL A 307 13.87 4.30 -16.14
N SER A 308 12.76 4.93 -16.58
CA SER A 308 11.42 4.52 -16.20
C SER A 308 11.13 3.06 -16.53
N ASN A 309 11.52 2.58 -17.71
CA ASN A 309 11.35 1.16 -18.06
C ASN A 309 12.14 0.24 -17.14
N ALA A 310 13.39 0.56 -16.81
CA ALA A 310 14.18 -0.23 -15.87
C ALA A 310 13.52 -0.29 -14.47
N VAL A 311 12.99 0.84 -14.00
CA VAL A 311 12.26 0.92 -12.72
C VAL A 311 10.97 0.07 -12.77
N ARG A 312 10.17 0.20 -13.83
CA ARG A 312 8.93 -0.59 -14.01
C ARG A 312 9.19 -2.07 -14.01
N ASP A 313 10.21 -2.52 -14.78
CA ASP A 313 10.59 -3.93 -14.84
C ASP A 313 11.00 -4.45 -13.46
N ARG A 314 11.79 -3.66 -12.72
CA ARG A 314 12.21 -4.04 -11.35
C ARG A 314 11.03 -4.13 -10.38
N ILE A 315 10.13 -3.15 -10.38
CA ILE A 315 8.92 -3.17 -9.54
C ILE A 315 8.03 -4.36 -9.91
N ALA A 316 7.88 -4.65 -11.20
CA ALA A 316 7.09 -5.79 -11.66
C ALA A 316 7.67 -7.13 -11.20
N ASP A 317 9.00 -7.29 -11.20
CA ASP A 317 9.65 -8.50 -10.70
C ASP A 317 9.44 -8.66 -9.19
N VAL A 318 9.52 -7.55 -8.43
CA VAL A 318 9.24 -7.54 -6.99
C VAL A 318 7.79 -7.93 -6.74
N MET A 319 6.83 -7.31 -7.43
CA MET A 319 5.40 -7.59 -7.22
C MET A 319 5.05 -9.04 -7.56
N ALA A 320 5.50 -9.56 -8.71
CA ALA A 320 5.28 -10.95 -9.08
C ALA A 320 5.87 -11.95 -8.05
N SER A 321 7.00 -11.60 -7.43
CA SER A 321 7.59 -12.41 -6.35
C SER A 321 6.72 -12.36 -5.09
N LEU A 322 6.18 -11.19 -4.74
CA LEU A 322 5.31 -11.01 -3.58
C LEU A 322 3.98 -11.74 -3.73
N CYS A 323 3.36 -11.71 -4.92
CA CYS A 323 2.14 -12.50 -5.19
C CYS A 323 2.37 -14.01 -5.03
N ARG A 324 3.53 -14.51 -5.46
CA ARG A 324 3.87 -15.93 -5.24
C ARG A 324 4.07 -16.25 -3.76
N LEU A 325 4.71 -15.35 -3.01
CA LEU A 325 4.95 -15.51 -1.58
C LEU A 325 3.63 -15.57 -0.79
N THR A 326 2.66 -14.72 -1.14
CA THR A 326 1.36 -14.68 -0.44
C THR A 326 0.35 -15.70 -0.97
N GLY A 327 0.69 -16.48 -2.00
CA GLY A 327 -0.23 -17.44 -2.61
C GLY A 327 -1.30 -16.83 -3.51
N SER A 328 -1.28 -15.51 -3.75
CA SER A 328 -2.27 -14.84 -4.62
C SER A 328 -1.99 -15.02 -6.13
N ALA A 329 -0.85 -15.60 -6.50
CA ALA A 329 -0.52 -15.89 -7.89
C ALA A 329 -1.43 -17.01 -8.46
N GLY A 330 -2.15 -16.74 -9.53
CA GLY A 330 -3.15 -17.64 -10.14
C GLY A 330 -4.56 -17.45 -9.60
N GLU A 331 -4.77 -16.54 -8.66
CA GLU A 331 -6.04 -16.29 -7.97
C GLU A 331 -6.76 -15.01 -8.47
N ALA A 332 -6.43 -14.53 -9.67
CA ALA A 332 -7.14 -13.40 -10.25
C ALA A 332 -8.61 -13.74 -10.51
N HIS A 333 -9.50 -12.90 -10.00
CA HIS A 333 -10.92 -13.03 -10.26
C HIS A 333 -11.20 -12.66 -11.71
N SER A 334 -11.78 -13.60 -12.47
CA SER A 334 -12.12 -13.32 -13.87
C SER A 334 -13.15 -12.19 -13.94
N LEU A 335 -12.78 -11.11 -14.63
CA LEU A 335 -13.75 -10.09 -15.02
C LEU A 335 -14.78 -10.75 -15.94
N ASP A 336 -15.98 -11.02 -15.44
CA ASP A 336 -17.13 -11.29 -16.30
C ASP A 336 -17.43 -9.99 -17.07
N ARG A 337 -16.80 -9.84 -18.25
CA ARG A 337 -16.96 -8.71 -19.19
C ARG A 337 -18.13 -8.89 -20.11
#